data_f8e433f256c64e9781053998b3496ace
#
_entry.id   f8e433f256c64e9781053998b3496ace
#
_cell.length_a   1.000
_cell.length_b   1.000
_cell.length_c   1.000
_cell.angle_alpha   90.00
_cell.angle_beta   90.00
_cell.angle_gamma   90.00
#
_symmetry.space_group_name_H-M   'P 1'
#
loop_
_entity.id
_entity.type
_entity.pdbx_description
1 polymer ?
#
loop_
_entity_poly.entity_id
_entity_poly.type
_entity_poly.pdbx_seq_one_letter_code
_entity_poly.pdbx_strand_id
1 'polypeptide(L)'
;MTFLFWLFSRLPLSALQALGGWLGALAAKVPGRYHDRLIANFRHAYPDVTPAMLKEAGRSAGRMVFEMPYFWVRKNGAQVAPHLFDVCRTVIERALADGRGLIFLTP
;
A
#
# COMPACT_ATOMS: atom_id res chain seq x y z
N MET A 1 0.57 -21.65 0.50
CA MET A 1 0.39 -20.18 0.50
C MET A 1 -0.83 -19.72 1.29
N THR A 2 -1.95 -20.42 1.25
CA THR A 2 -3.22 -20.06 1.93
C THR A 2 -3.12 -19.95 3.46
N PHE A 3 -2.33 -20.79 4.12
CA PHE A 3 -2.20 -20.78 5.59
C PHE A 3 -1.52 -19.51 6.13
N LEU A 4 -0.43 -19.07 5.51
CA LEU A 4 0.27 -17.84 5.91
C LEU A 4 -0.61 -16.60 5.71
N PHE A 5 -1.34 -16.52 4.58
CA PHE A 5 -2.28 -15.44 4.34
C PHE A 5 -3.41 -15.41 5.38
N TRP A 6 -3.93 -16.59 5.74
CA TRP A 6 -4.93 -16.71 6.79
C TRP A 6 -4.39 -16.29 8.17
N LEU A 7 -3.17 -16.71 8.50
CA LEU A 7 -2.52 -16.34 9.76
C LEU A 7 -2.30 -14.82 9.84
N PHE A 8 -1.75 -14.21 8.80
CA PHE A 8 -1.56 -12.76 8.75
C PHE A 8 -2.87 -11.98 8.78
N SER A 9 -3.95 -12.50 8.18
CA SER A 9 -5.26 -11.83 8.24
C SER A 9 -5.84 -11.71 9.65
N ARG A 10 -5.32 -12.47 10.63
CA ARG A 10 -5.73 -12.41 12.04
C ARG A 10 -5.01 -11.31 12.83
N LEU A 11 -3.88 -10.85 12.34
CA LEU A 11 -3.11 -9.80 13.00
C LEU A 11 -3.80 -8.44 12.86
N PRO A 12 -3.62 -7.53 13.83
CA PRO A 12 -4.09 -6.16 13.69
C PRO A 12 -3.34 -5.45 12.55
N LEU A 13 -4.03 -4.55 11.85
CA LEU A 13 -3.46 -3.83 10.70
C LEU A 13 -2.18 -3.10 11.05
N SER A 14 -2.11 -2.48 12.22
CA SER A 14 -0.91 -1.79 12.70
C SER A 14 0.33 -2.69 12.83
N ALA A 15 0.14 -3.93 13.28
CA ALA A 15 1.24 -4.89 13.38
C ALA A 15 1.72 -5.33 11.98
N LEU A 16 0.79 -5.55 11.05
CA LEU A 16 1.12 -5.87 9.66
C LEU A 16 1.87 -4.72 8.98
N GLN A 17 1.42 -3.48 9.19
CA GLN A 17 2.07 -2.28 8.67
C GLN A 17 3.47 -2.09 9.26
N ALA A 18 3.64 -2.30 10.56
CA ALA A 18 4.95 -2.21 11.21
C ALA A 18 5.93 -3.25 10.67
N LEU A 19 5.50 -4.52 10.59
CA LEU A 19 6.31 -5.62 10.08
C LEU A 19 6.64 -5.42 8.59
N GLY A 20 5.64 -5.13 7.78
CA GLY A 20 5.80 -4.88 6.36
C GLY A 20 6.71 -3.68 6.08
N GLY A 21 6.52 -2.59 6.81
CA GLY A 21 7.36 -1.41 6.70
C GLY A 21 8.83 -1.66 7.08
N TRP A 22 9.08 -2.46 8.12
CA TRP A 22 10.42 -2.83 8.51
C TRP A 22 11.10 -3.73 7.46
N LEU A 23 10.43 -4.79 7.02
CA LEU A 23 10.94 -5.70 5.99
C LEU A 23 11.15 -5.00 4.64
N GLY A 24 10.21 -4.13 4.23
CA GLY A 24 10.33 -3.34 3.01
C GLY A 24 11.51 -2.36 3.05
N ALA A 25 11.74 -1.69 4.17
CA ALA A 25 12.90 -0.82 4.36
C ALA A 25 14.23 -1.59 4.33
N LEU A 26 14.23 -2.83 4.84
CA LEU A 26 15.39 -3.71 4.78
C LEU A 26 15.65 -4.18 3.34
N ALA A 27 14.59 -4.63 2.64
CA ALA A 27 14.68 -5.08 1.25
C ALA A 27 15.21 -3.97 0.30
N ALA A 28 14.82 -2.71 0.54
CA ALA A 28 15.31 -1.58 -0.23
C ALA A 28 16.81 -1.29 -0.04
N LYS A 29 17.44 -1.81 1.01
CA LYS A 29 18.88 -1.66 1.26
C LYS A 29 19.72 -2.80 0.68
N VAL A 30 19.10 -3.97 0.47
CA VAL A 30 19.82 -5.15 0.01
C VAL A 30 20.09 -5.01 -1.50
N PRO A 31 21.37 -5.03 -1.94
CA PRO A 31 21.71 -5.00 -3.35
C PRO A 31 21.03 -6.15 -4.11
N GLY A 32 20.43 -5.83 -5.26
CA GLY A 32 19.75 -6.82 -6.09
C GLY A 32 18.69 -6.21 -7.00
N ARG A 33 18.03 -7.04 -7.77
CA ARG A 33 17.06 -6.63 -8.81
C ARG A 33 15.99 -5.65 -8.32
N TYR A 34 15.51 -5.81 -7.08
CA TYR A 34 14.52 -4.91 -6.49
C TYR A 34 15.13 -3.52 -6.22
N HIS A 35 16.28 -3.48 -5.57
CA HIS A 35 17.01 -2.25 -5.27
C HIS A 35 17.36 -1.48 -6.56
N ASP A 36 17.90 -2.17 -7.57
CA ASP A 36 18.30 -1.55 -8.85
C ASP A 36 17.10 -0.95 -9.60
N ARG A 37 15.97 -1.68 -9.63
CA ARG A 37 14.73 -1.17 -10.22
C ARG A 37 14.15 0.01 -9.45
N LEU A 38 14.22 -0.03 -8.12
CA LEU A 38 13.77 1.07 -7.28
C LEU A 38 14.55 2.34 -7.57
N ILE A 39 15.89 2.25 -7.63
CA ILE A 39 16.76 3.37 -8.00
C ILE A 39 16.44 3.88 -9.42
N ALA A 40 16.33 2.98 -10.39
CA ALA A 40 16.04 3.36 -11.77
C ALA A 40 14.71 4.12 -11.88
N ASN A 41 13.65 3.64 -11.22
CA ASN A 41 12.35 4.30 -11.21
C ASN A 41 12.41 5.68 -10.52
N PHE A 42 13.10 5.78 -9.41
CA PHE A 42 13.25 7.07 -8.72
C PHE A 42 14.01 8.10 -9.55
N ARG A 43 15.04 7.69 -10.28
CA ARG A 43 15.82 8.60 -11.16
C ARG A 43 15.01 9.20 -12.30
N HIS A 44 13.91 8.56 -12.71
CA HIS A 44 13.00 9.14 -13.69
C HIS A 44 12.16 10.28 -13.11
N ALA A 45 11.87 10.25 -11.82
CA ALA A 45 11.00 11.23 -11.15
C ALA A 45 11.79 12.30 -10.39
N TYR A 46 12.97 11.96 -9.91
CA TYR A 46 13.80 12.82 -9.05
C TYR A 46 15.24 12.87 -9.54
N PRO A 47 15.82 14.07 -9.77
CA PRO A 47 17.22 14.19 -10.19
C PRO A 47 18.20 13.67 -9.12
N ASP A 48 17.88 13.90 -7.84
CA ASP A 48 18.71 13.49 -6.71
C ASP A 48 18.01 12.42 -5.87
N VAL A 49 18.44 11.16 -6.02
CA VAL A 49 17.89 10.02 -5.27
C VAL A 49 18.73 9.81 -4.00
N THR A 50 18.11 10.00 -2.85
CA THR A 50 18.78 9.79 -1.57
C THR A 50 18.47 8.40 -0.97
N PRO A 51 19.38 7.84 -0.14
CA PRO A 51 19.11 6.59 0.58
C PRO A 51 17.86 6.65 1.47
N ALA A 52 17.52 7.82 1.99
CA ALA A 52 16.31 8.03 2.79
C ALA A 52 15.03 7.85 1.96
N MET A 53 15.01 8.37 0.73
CA MET A 53 13.89 8.19 -0.21
C MET A 53 13.68 6.72 -0.56
N LEU A 54 14.75 6.00 -0.88
CA LEU A 54 14.68 4.57 -1.19
C LEU A 54 14.18 3.75 0.00
N LYS A 55 14.65 4.07 1.21
CA LYS A 55 14.20 3.42 2.45
C LYS A 55 12.70 3.65 2.68
N GLU A 56 12.20 4.87 2.49
CA GLU A 56 10.78 5.18 2.70
C GLU A 56 9.89 4.56 1.62
N ALA A 57 10.34 4.55 0.37
CA ALA A 57 9.66 3.83 -0.70
C ALA A 57 9.56 2.31 -0.43
N GLY A 58 10.65 1.71 0.00
CA GLY A 58 10.67 0.30 0.42
C GLY A 58 9.73 0.04 1.59
N ARG A 59 9.71 0.94 2.59
CA ARG A 59 8.80 0.87 3.73
C ARG A 59 7.34 0.92 3.29
N SER A 60 6.98 1.83 2.41
CA SER A 60 5.62 1.98 1.88
C SER A 60 5.19 0.77 1.07
N ALA A 61 6.05 0.28 0.18
CA ALA A 61 5.80 -0.94 -0.58
C ALA A 61 5.61 -2.17 0.32
N GLY A 62 6.44 -2.32 1.35
CA GLY A 62 6.33 -3.39 2.33
C GLY A 62 5.02 -3.35 3.11
N ARG A 63 4.58 -2.17 3.56
CA ARG A 63 3.27 -1.99 4.19
C ARG A 63 2.15 -2.47 3.28
N MET A 64 2.12 -2.00 2.04
CA MET A 64 1.10 -2.37 1.06
C MET A 64 1.01 -3.90 0.88
N VAL A 65 2.13 -4.59 0.72
CA VAL A 65 2.16 -6.05 0.55
C VAL A 65 1.61 -6.78 1.78
N PHE A 66 1.97 -6.32 2.99
CA PHE A 66 1.53 -6.96 4.23
C PHE A 66 0.08 -6.63 4.61
N GLU A 67 -0.49 -5.57 4.08
CA GLU A 67 -1.91 -5.24 4.24
C GLU A 67 -2.82 -6.13 3.39
N MET A 68 -2.36 -6.66 2.26
CA MET A 68 -3.18 -7.47 1.35
C MET A 68 -3.91 -8.63 2.04
N PRO A 69 -3.28 -9.47 2.91
CA PRO A 69 -4.00 -10.53 3.61
C PRO A 69 -5.14 -10.02 4.49
N TYR A 70 -4.95 -8.86 5.10
CA TYR A 70 -5.96 -8.24 5.96
C TYR A 70 -7.22 -7.87 5.17
N PHE A 71 -7.07 -7.29 3.98
CA PHE A 71 -8.20 -6.86 3.15
C PHE A 71 -8.85 -7.99 2.36
N TRP A 72 -8.06 -8.94 1.86
CA TRP A 72 -8.56 -9.97 0.93
C TRP A 72 -9.15 -11.20 1.62
N VAL A 73 -8.69 -11.53 2.83
CA VAL A 73 -9.09 -12.76 3.51
C VAL A 73 -10.21 -12.54 4.53
N ARG A 74 -10.35 -11.33 5.07
CA ARG A 74 -11.42 -11.04 6.03
C ARG A 74 -12.77 -10.94 5.36
N LYS A 75 -13.71 -11.82 5.78
CA LYS A 75 -15.07 -11.91 5.21
C LYS A 75 -15.93 -10.64 5.36
N ASN A 76 -15.65 -9.79 6.33
CA ASN A 76 -16.50 -8.61 6.64
C ASN A 76 -15.93 -7.29 6.15
N GLY A 77 -15.02 -7.31 5.19
CA GLY A 77 -14.30 -6.12 4.76
C GLY A 77 -13.62 -5.43 5.97
N ALA A 78 -12.35 -5.22 5.93
CA ALA A 78 -11.76 -4.41 6.97
C ALA A 78 -12.42 -3.03 6.91
N GLN A 79 -13.02 -2.58 8.01
CA GLN A 79 -13.45 -1.20 8.12
C GLN A 79 -12.19 -0.33 8.08
N VAL A 80 -11.86 0.10 6.88
CA VAL A 80 -10.75 1.02 6.64
C VAL A 80 -11.26 2.38 7.01
N ALA A 81 -10.79 2.89 8.13
CA ALA A 81 -11.02 4.25 8.60
C ALA A 81 -12.36 4.85 8.13
N PRO A 82 -13.46 4.71 8.87
CA PRO A 82 -14.80 5.15 8.46
C PRO A 82 -14.83 6.59 7.94
N HIS A 83 -14.03 7.47 8.53
CA HIS A 83 -13.92 8.88 8.14
C HIS A 83 -13.37 9.10 6.72
N LEU A 84 -12.52 8.21 6.20
CA LEU A 84 -12.05 8.31 4.80
C LEU A 84 -13.16 7.94 3.82
N PHE A 85 -14.03 7.00 4.20
CA PHE A 85 -15.20 6.66 3.40
C PHE A 85 -16.20 7.80 3.30
N ASP A 86 -16.42 8.54 4.39
CA ASP A 86 -17.39 9.64 4.41
C ASP A 86 -16.97 10.79 3.49
N VAL A 87 -15.69 11.16 3.49
CA VAL A 87 -15.17 12.19 2.57
C VAL A 87 -15.30 11.77 1.11
N CYS A 88 -14.92 10.54 0.80
CA CYS A 88 -15.02 10.02 -0.57
C CYS A 88 -16.46 9.77 -1.01
N ARG A 89 -17.35 9.35 -0.12
CA ARG A 89 -18.75 9.02 -0.41
C ARG A 89 -19.47 10.19 -1.05
N THR A 90 -19.39 11.38 -0.47
CA THR A 90 -20.08 12.58 -0.99
C THR A 90 -19.61 12.93 -2.40
N VAL A 91 -18.33 12.80 -2.69
CA VAL A 91 -17.77 13.07 -4.02
C VAL A 91 -18.26 12.03 -5.02
N ILE A 92 -18.24 10.75 -4.63
CA ILE A 92 -18.69 9.65 -5.48
C ILE A 92 -20.20 9.74 -5.76
N GLU A 93 -21.02 10.00 -4.75
CA GLU A 93 -22.48 10.13 -4.90
C GLU A 93 -22.85 11.29 -5.84
N ARG A 94 -22.17 12.43 -5.71
CA ARG A 94 -22.36 13.56 -6.66
C ARG A 94 -21.98 13.18 -8.09
N ALA A 95 -20.82 12.56 -8.27
CA ALA A 95 -20.35 12.16 -9.60
C ALA A 95 -21.25 11.10 -10.25
N LEU A 96 -21.82 10.19 -9.45
CA LEU A 96 -22.79 9.20 -9.92
C LEU A 96 -24.14 9.85 -10.28
N ALA A 97 -24.61 10.84 -9.50
CA ALA A 97 -25.83 11.58 -9.76
C ALA A 97 -25.77 12.39 -11.06
N ASP A 98 -24.58 12.84 -11.46
CA ASP A 98 -24.35 13.54 -12.73
C ASP A 98 -24.55 12.63 -13.97
N GLY A 99 -24.60 11.30 -13.80
CA GLY A 99 -24.90 10.32 -14.87
C GLY A 99 -23.83 10.21 -15.97
N ARG A 100 -22.66 10.82 -15.80
CA ARG A 100 -21.58 10.85 -16.80
C ARG A 100 -20.56 9.71 -16.67
N GLY A 101 -20.77 8.83 -15.75
CA GLY A 101 -19.81 7.77 -15.40
C GLY A 101 -18.70 8.26 -14.48
N LEU A 102 -17.98 7.32 -13.88
CA LEU A 102 -16.91 7.60 -12.93
C LEU A 102 -15.67 6.78 -13.27
N ILE A 103 -14.52 7.41 -13.32
CA ILE A 103 -13.23 6.74 -13.49
C ILE A 103 -12.42 6.93 -12.22
N PHE A 104 -12.08 5.83 -11.55
CA PHE A 104 -11.17 5.84 -10.41
C PHE A 104 -9.72 5.72 -10.88
N LEU A 105 -8.91 6.70 -10.56
CA LEU A 105 -7.46 6.61 -10.73
C LEU A 105 -6.84 6.21 -9.39
N THR A 106 -6.19 5.05 -9.38
CA THR A 106 -5.41 4.57 -8.23
C THR A 106 -3.94 4.59 -8.58
N PRO A 107 -3.06 5.04 -7.65
CA PRO A 107 -1.62 5.01 -7.87
C PRO A 107 -1.07 3.59 -7.92
#